data_e5155a3eaf560743bb0c3edbbb02baf0
#
_entry.id   e5155a3eaf560743bb0c3edbbb02baf0
#
_cell.length_a   1.000
_cell.length_b   1.000
_cell.length_c   1.000
_cell.angle_alpha   90.00
_cell.angle_beta   90.00
_cell.angle_gamma   90.00
#
_symmetry.space_group_name_H-M   'P 1'
#
loop_
_entity.id
_entity.type
_entity.pdbx_description
1 polymer ?
#
loop_
_entity_poly.entity_id
_entity_poly.type
_entity_poly.pdbx_seq_one_letter_code
_entity_poly.pdbx_strand_id
1 'polypeptide(L)'
;MVTEHRFQVSKRWRCQRVVLLALVLVTPVLGLSISARASGSSSSNVSTAASCAARVVDGVLPSWARAGFSEAKPRMRYELGTDHEIAAILWADPLLVPPSATYNNKILWVSHVSTNGSPLLISAQRMNGSQPIGQAVRRHVTGGPGPSIINLPAAGCWRFNLRWSGHRDLLDVDYVANPAI
;
A
#
# COMPACT_ATOMS: atom_id res chain seq x y z
N MET A 1 19.41 -32.85 39.67
CA MET A 1 18.30 -32.37 40.49
C MET A 1 17.65 -31.26 39.70
N VAL A 2 16.72 -31.59 38.82
CA VAL A 2 15.27 -31.74 38.92
C VAL A 2 14.60 -30.50 39.56
N THR A 3 13.90 -29.72 38.79
CA THR A 3 12.47 -29.50 38.97
C THR A 3 11.84 -28.85 37.72
N GLU A 4 10.98 -29.62 37.04
CA GLU A 4 9.98 -29.12 36.07
C GLU A 4 8.90 -28.34 36.80
N HIS A 5 8.44 -27.24 36.21
CA HIS A 5 7.12 -26.71 36.48
C HIS A 5 6.32 -26.58 35.16
N ARG A 6 5.43 -27.57 34.97
CA ARG A 6 4.31 -27.55 34.06
C ARG A 6 3.28 -26.55 34.59
N PHE A 7 2.84 -25.63 33.73
CA PHE A 7 1.54 -24.96 33.92
C PHE A 7 0.68 -25.22 32.69
N GLN A 8 -0.26 -26.17 32.87
CA GLN A 8 -1.41 -26.32 31.97
C GLN A 8 -2.54 -25.42 32.50
N VAL A 9 -3.06 -24.56 31.66
CA VAL A 9 -4.37 -23.93 31.87
C VAL A 9 -5.23 -24.08 30.61
N SER A 10 -6.09 -25.09 30.67
CA SER A 10 -7.16 -25.28 29.69
C SER A 10 -8.32 -24.35 30.08
N LYS A 11 -8.71 -23.42 29.19
CA LYS A 11 -9.98 -22.71 29.29
C LYS A 11 -10.91 -23.17 28.18
N ARG A 12 -11.83 -24.07 28.55
CA ARG A 12 -12.97 -24.47 27.71
C ARG A 12 -14.00 -23.33 27.71
N TRP A 13 -14.24 -22.76 26.54
CA TRP A 13 -15.37 -21.85 26.34
C TRP A 13 -16.58 -22.67 25.86
N ARG A 14 -17.62 -22.71 26.68
CA ARG A 14 -18.92 -23.29 26.34
C ARG A 14 -19.70 -22.28 25.50
N CYS A 15 -20.00 -22.64 24.25
CA CYS A 15 -21.00 -21.94 23.44
C CYS A 15 -22.40 -22.21 23.98
N GLN A 16 -23.04 -21.19 24.50
CA GLN A 16 -24.44 -21.22 24.87
C GLN A 16 -25.27 -20.75 23.69
N ARG A 17 -26.01 -21.69 23.08
CA ARG A 17 -26.97 -21.40 22.00
C ARG A 17 -28.25 -20.87 22.66
N VAL A 18 -28.60 -19.63 22.39
CA VAL A 18 -29.91 -19.06 22.67
C VAL A 18 -30.77 -19.21 21.41
N VAL A 19 -31.78 -20.08 21.50
CA VAL A 19 -32.81 -20.23 20.47
C VAL A 19 -33.93 -19.25 20.84
N LEU A 20 -34.13 -18.23 20.03
CA LEU A 20 -35.29 -17.34 20.11
C LEU A 20 -36.29 -17.76 19.01
N LEU A 21 -37.40 -18.36 19.42
CA LEU A 21 -38.59 -18.57 18.59
C LEU A 21 -39.30 -17.21 18.44
N ALA A 22 -39.39 -16.71 17.22
CA ALA A 22 -40.24 -15.58 16.89
C ALA A 22 -41.48 -16.08 16.15
N LEU A 23 -42.65 -15.87 16.77
CA LEU A 23 -43.96 -16.10 16.22
C LEU A 23 -44.22 -15.14 15.05
N VAL A 24 -44.53 -15.68 13.88
CA VAL A 24 -44.93 -14.90 12.70
C VAL A 24 -46.46 -14.81 12.67
N LEU A 25 -47.01 -13.65 12.91
CA LEU A 25 -48.40 -13.28 12.66
C LEU A 25 -48.55 -12.86 11.20
N VAL A 26 -49.25 -13.64 10.41
CA VAL A 26 -49.57 -13.35 9.01
C VAL A 26 -50.88 -12.55 8.98
N THR A 27 -50.84 -11.30 8.53
CA THR A 27 -52.00 -10.49 8.15
C THR A 27 -52.00 -10.28 6.65
N PRO A 28 -53.07 -10.64 5.91
CA PRO A 28 -53.16 -10.31 4.50
C PRO A 28 -53.71 -8.88 4.33
N VAL A 29 -52.92 -7.99 3.74
CA VAL A 29 -53.37 -6.67 3.27
C VAL A 29 -53.44 -6.75 1.75
N LEU A 30 -54.66 -6.73 1.21
CA LEU A 30 -54.90 -6.42 -0.20
C LEU A 30 -54.58 -4.95 -0.42
N GLY A 31 -53.51 -4.65 -1.17
CA GLY A 31 -53.10 -3.32 -1.53
C GLY A 31 -52.87 -3.21 -3.04
N LEU A 32 -53.60 -2.29 -3.70
CA LEU A 32 -53.58 -2.00 -5.12
C LEU A 32 -52.14 -1.73 -5.60
N SER A 33 -51.77 -2.42 -6.68
CA SER A 33 -50.47 -2.19 -7.36
C SER A 33 -50.54 -0.91 -8.23
N ILE A 34 -49.98 0.17 -7.76
CA ILE A 34 -49.68 1.32 -8.62
C ILE A 34 -48.21 1.10 -9.12
N SER A 35 -48.10 0.68 -10.38
CA SER A 35 -46.79 0.58 -11.07
C SER A 35 -46.24 1.96 -11.38
N ALA A 36 -45.52 2.52 -10.46
CA ALA A 36 -44.65 3.65 -10.76
C ALA A 36 -43.37 3.10 -11.43
N ARG A 37 -43.23 3.34 -12.74
CA ARG A 37 -41.97 3.16 -13.45
C ARG A 37 -40.98 4.21 -12.91
N ALA A 38 -40.18 3.83 -11.94
CA ALA A 38 -39.00 4.57 -11.57
C ALA A 38 -37.95 4.32 -12.66
N SER A 39 -37.72 5.30 -13.51
CA SER A 39 -36.52 5.35 -14.35
C SER A 39 -35.31 5.48 -13.42
N GLY A 40 -34.78 4.35 -13.01
CA GLY A 40 -33.54 4.29 -12.24
C GLY A 40 -32.39 4.71 -13.12
N SER A 41 -32.00 5.98 -13.04
CA SER A 41 -30.68 6.42 -13.46
C SER A 41 -29.68 5.66 -12.59
N SER A 42 -29.12 4.58 -13.14
CA SER A 42 -27.96 3.92 -12.57
C SER A 42 -26.79 4.90 -12.65
N SER A 43 -26.67 5.75 -11.64
CA SER A 43 -25.41 6.45 -11.39
C SER A 43 -24.36 5.37 -11.11
N SER A 44 -23.62 5.02 -12.15
CA SER A 44 -22.39 4.26 -12.00
C SER A 44 -21.49 5.10 -11.11
N ASN A 45 -21.49 4.82 -9.80
CA ASN A 45 -20.46 5.28 -8.91
C ASN A 45 -19.16 4.62 -9.40
N VAL A 46 -18.52 5.27 -10.37
CA VAL A 46 -17.09 5.04 -10.63
C VAL A 46 -16.42 5.48 -9.35
N SER A 47 -16.23 4.53 -8.44
CA SER A 47 -15.36 4.70 -7.31
C SER A 47 -13.98 4.99 -7.89
N THR A 48 -13.65 6.27 -7.99
CA THR A 48 -12.30 6.72 -8.33
C THR A 48 -11.44 6.22 -7.16
N ALA A 49 -10.90 5.02 -7.31
CA ALA A 49 -9.86 4.54 -6.42
C ALA A 49 -8.82 5.66 -6.37
N ALA A 50 -8.58 6.21 -5.17
CA ALA A 50 -7.62 7.28 -5.01
C ALA A 50 -6.29 6.78 -5.60
N SER A 51 -5.87 7.42 -6.70
CA SER A 51 -4.62 7.06 -7.36
C SER A 51 -3.47 7.33 -6.41
N CYS A 52 -2.56 6.40 -6.26
CA CYS A 52 -1.30 6.64 -5.53
C CYS A 52 -0.55 7.86 -6.08
N ALA A 53 -0.65 8.13 -7.38
CA ALA A 53 -0.05 9.29 -8.05
C ALA A 53 -0.40 10.63 -7.40
N ALA A 54 -1.52 10.72 -6.68
CA ALA A 54 -1.91 11.94 -5.97
C ALA A 54 -0.94 12.33 -4.84
N ARG A 55 -0.05 11.45 -4.40
CA ARG A 55 0.93 11.70 -3.34
C ARG A 55 2.32 12.01 -3.86
N VAL A 56 2.58 11.69 -5.13
CA VAL A 56 3.87 11.97 -5.76
C VAL A 56 4.00 13.48 -6.04
N VAL A 57 5.01 14.08 -5.49
CA VAL A 57 5.35 15.50 -5.70
C VAL A 57 6.28 15.62 -6.89
N ASP A 58 5.96 16.49 -7.86
CA ASP A 58 6.90 16.99 -8.87
C ASP A 58 7.44 18.33 -8.40
N GLY A 59 8.64 18.34 -7.84
CA GLY A 59 9.12 19.53 -7.17
C GLY A 59 10.60 19.50 -6.76
N VAL A 60 11.01 20.56 -6.08
CA VAL A 60 12.35 20.64 -5.51
C VAL A 60 12.44 19.67 -4.34
N LEU A 61 13.45 18.81 -4.35
CA LEU A 61 13.68 17.86 -3.27
C LEU A 61 13.86 18.57 -1.92
N PRO A 62 13.43 17.97 -0.80
CA PRO A 62 13.77 18.43 0.54
C PRO A 62 15.30 18.56 0.69
N SER A 63 15.77 19.50 1.49
CA SER A 63 17.21 19.78 1.61
C SER A 63 18.03 18.55 2.00
N TRP A 64 17.51 17.73 2.88
CA TRP A 64 18.14 16.49 3.34
C TRP A 64 18.20 15.37 2.29
N ALA A 65 17.35 15.45 1.24
CA ALA A 65 17.29 14.45 0.16
C ALA A 65 18.12 14.84 -1.08
N ARG A 66 18.94 15.91 -1.00
CA ARG A 66 19.72 16.45 -2.14
C ARG A 66 21.15 15.92 -2.24
N ALA A 67 21.60 15.15 -1.25
CA ALA A 67 22.96 14.62 -1.26
C ALA A 67 23.22 13.79 -2.53
N GLY A 68 24.33 14.07 -3.22
CA GLY A 68 24.70 13.38 -4.47
C GLY A 68 24.14 14.00 -5.74
N PHE A 69 23.31 15.05 -5.66
CA PHE A 69 22.91 15.84 -6.82
C PHE A 69 23.90 17.01 -7.04
N SER A 70 24.22 17.30 -8.31
CA SER A 70 25.08 18.44 -8.69
C SER A 70 24.37 19.78 -8.56
N GLU A 71 23.04 19.78 -8.68
CA GLU A 71 22.22 20.97 -8.56
C GLU A 71 21.91 21.29 -7.09
N ALA A 72 21.94 22.57 -6.72
CA ALA A 72 21.59 23.01 -5.37
C ALA A 72 20.10 22.80 -5.02
N LYS A 73 19.23 22.82 -6.03
CA LYS A 73 17.77 22.66 -5.88
C LYS A 73 17.24 21.71 -6.96
N PRO A 74 17.64 20.43 -6.93
CA PRO A 74 17.22 19.48 -7.95
C PRO A 74 15.69 19.27 -7.91
N ARG A 75 15.06 19.32 -9.09
CA ARG A 75 13.64 19.02 -9.25
C ARG A 75 13.49 17.60 -9.72
N MET A 76 12.74 16.82 -8.96
CA MET A 76 12.48 15.39 -9.24
C MET A 76 11.04 15.06 -8.88
N ARG A 77 10.57 13.94 -9.40
CA ARG A 77 9.36 13.31 -8.85
C ARG A 77 9.78 12.47 -7.66
N TYR A 78 9.08 12.67 -6.55
CA TYR A 78 9.36 11.94 -5.31
C TYR A 78 8.10 11.78 -4.46
N GLU A 79 8.13 10.82 -3.58
CA GLU A 79 7.17 10.68 -2.49
C GLU A 79 7.90 10.60 -1.16
N LEU A 80 7.33 11.25 -0.15
CA LEU A 80 7.81 11.15 1.22
C LEU A 80 7.03 10.04 1.93
N GLY A 81 7.73 9.32 2.80
CA GLY A 81 7.07 8.44 3.74
C GLY A 81 6.10 9.21 4.66
N THR A 82 5.16 8.52 5.24
CA THR A 82 4.13 9.11 6.12
C THR A 82 4.74 9.86 7.31
N ASP A 83 5.84 9.32 7.84
CA ASP A 83 6.58 9.91 8.98
C ASP A 83 7.70 10.86 8.51
N HIS A 84 7.86 11.04 7.20
CA HIS A 84 8.89 11.86 6.56
C HIS A 84 10.33 11.45 6.90
N GLU A 85 10.54 10.20 7.28
CA GLU A 85 11.87 9.67 7.60
C GLU A 85 12.62 9.16 6.36
N ILE A 86 11.90 8.92 5.25
CA ILE A 86 12.49 8.46 3.99
C ILE A 86 11.79 9.12 2.79
N ALA A 87 12.54 9.31 1.71
CA ALA A 87 12.02 9.73 0.41
C ALA A 87 12.27 8.63 -0.62
N ALA A 88 11.29 8.37 -1.47
CA ALA A 88 11.42 7.63 -2.71
C ALA A 88 11.54 8.62 -3.88
N ILE A 89 12.72 8.79 -4.44
CA ILE A 89 12.95 9.64 -5.62
C ILE A 89 12.82 8.76 -6.86
N LEU A 90 11.84 9.08 -7.72
CA LEU A 90 11.48 8.30 -8.88
C LEU A 90 12.32 8.73 -10.09
N TRP A 91 13.32 7.92 -10.46
CA TRP A 91 14.13 8.14 -11.65
C TRP A 91 13.44 7.66 -12.92
N ALA A 92 12.54 6.69 -12.78
CA ALA A 92 11.62 6.24 -13.82
C ALA A 92 10.25 6.86 -13.57
N ASP A 93 9.68 7.47 -14.58
CA ASP A 93 8.37 8.09 -14.52
C ASP A 93 7.65 7.96 -15.87
N PRO A 94 6.55 7.21 -15.91
CA PRO A 94 5.99 6.37 -14.83
C PRO A 94 6.83 5.11 -14.55
N LEU A 95 6.66 4.50 -13.37
CA LEU A 95 7.11 3.14 -13.11
C LEU A 95 6.23 2.16 -13.89
N LEU A 96 6.83 1.24 -14.66
CA LEU A 96 6.12 0.39 -15.63
C LEU A 96 6.03 -1.08 -15.22
N VAL A 97 4.90 -1.70 -15.58
CA VAL A 97 4.71 -3.15 -15.47
C VAL A 97 4.17 -3.72 -16.79
N PRO A 98 4.89 -4.68 -17.37
CA PRO A 98 6.26 -5.05 -17.08
C PRO A 98 7.23 -3.89 -17.34
N PRO A 99 8.45 -3.91 -16.78
CA PRO A 99 9.41 -2.84 -16.99
C PRO A 99 9.73 -2.66 -18.48
N SER A 100 10.10 -1.45 -18.89
CA SER A 100 10.55 -1.18 -20.26
C SER A 100 11.90 -1.85 -20.54
N ALA A 101 12.14 -2.23 -21.80
CA ALA A 101 13.45 -2.70 -22.25
C ALA A 101 14.50 -1.58 -22.26
N THR A 102 14.06 -0.32 -22.35
CA THR A 102 14.94 0.84 -22.51
C THR A 102 15.19 1.60 -21.22
N TYR A 103 14.34 1.43 -20.19
CA TYR A 103 14.58 2.06 -18.90
C TYR A 103 13.99 1.23 -17.73
N ASN A 104 14.63 1.33 -16.58
CA ASN A 104 14.34 0.53 -15.39
C ASN A 104 13.46 1.29 -14.41
N ASN A 105 12.68 0.56 -13.61
CA ASN A 105 11.94 1.10 -12.46
C ASN A 105 12.91 1.47 -11.33
N LYS A 106 13.77 2.47 -11.58
CA LYS A 106 14.78 2.91 -10.63
C LYS A 106 14.19 3.88 -9.62
N ILE A 107 14.35 3.55 -8.34
CA ILE A 107 14.01 4.39 -7.21
C ILE A 107 15.29 4.65 -6.41
N LEU A 108 15.53 5.90 -6.08
CA LEU A 108 16.56 6.28 -5.12
C LEU A 108 15.89 6.55 -3.77
N TRP A 109 16.21 5.71 -2.80
CA TRP A 109 15.77 5.86 -1.41
C TRP A 109 16.75 6.75 -0.67
N VAL A 110 16.26 7.81 -0.05
CA VAL A 110 17.06 8.70 0.77
C VAL A 110 16.47 8.75 2.16
N SER A 111 17.27 8.39 3.16
CA SER A 111 16.87 8.45 4.57
C SER A 111 17.12 9.85 5.13
N HIS A 112 16.15 10.41 5.84
CA HIS A 112 16.30 11.63 6.63
C HIS A 112 16.97 11.34 7.98
N VAL A 113 16.84 10.11 8.46
CA VAL A 113 17.39 9.67 9.75
C VAL A 113 18.69 8.89 9.56
N SER A 114 19.46 8.77 10.64
CA SER A 114 20.76 8.08 10.63
C SER A 114 20.63 6.62 10.21
N THR A 115 21.58 6.13 9.42
CA THR A 115 21.65 4.74 8.97
C THR A 115 22.86 4.03 9.55
N ASN A 116 22.75 2.72 9.78
CA ASN A 116 23.83 1.87 10.31
C ASN A 116 24.32 0.84 9.26
N GLY A 117 23.93 1.00 7.99
CA GLY A 117 24.30 0.08 6.92
C GLY A 117 23.48 -1.21 6.84
N SER A 118 22.51 -1.41 7.73
CA SER A 118 21.59 -2.56 7.59
C SER A 118 20.70 -2.39 6.36
N PRO A 119 20.29 -3.50 5.70
CA PRO A 119 19.48 -3.42 4.48
C PRO A 119 18.17 -2.64 4.68
N LEU A 120 17.73 -1.91 3.66
CA LEU A 120 16.36 -1.44 3.57
C LEU A 120 15.47 -2.61 3.15
N LEU A 121 14.60 -3.04 4.05
CA LEU A 121 13.60 -4.08 3.80
C LEU A 121 12.30 -3.44 3.29
N ILE A 122 11.81 -3.92 2.17
CA ILE A 122 10.61 -3.43 1.50
C ILE A 122 9.58 -4.56 1.47
N SER A 123 8.39 -4.31 2.04
CA SER A 123 7.22 -5.15 1.85
C SER A 123 6.18 -4.37 1.07
N ALA A 124 6.08 -4.64 -0.24
CA ALA A 124 5.16 -3.96 -1.14
C ALA A 124 3.83 -4.72 -1.20
N GLN A 125 2.73 -4.07 -0.84
CA GLN A 125 1.37 -4.60 -0.88
C GLN A 125 0.55 -3.83 -1.91
N ARG A 126 -0.04 -4.56 -2.88
CA ARG A 126 -0.97 -3.94 -3.82
C ARG A 126 -2.24 -3.52 -3.12
N MET A 127 -2.77 -2.33 -3.47
CA MET A 127 -3.93 -1.74 -2.82
C MET A 127 -5.07 -1.53 -3.82
N ASN A 128 -6.31 -1.68 -3.34
CA ASN A 128 -7.53 -1.20 -3.99
C ASN A 128 -8.23 -0.24 -3.01
N GLY A 129 -8.04 1.05 -3.19
CA GLY A 129 -8.33 2.03 -2.16
C GLY A 129 -7.52 1.75 -0.89
N SER A 130 -8.19 1.57 0.24
CA SER A 130 -7.55 1.21 1.51
C SER A 130 -7.36 -0.31 1.73
N GLN A 131 -7.89 -1.15 0.85
CA GLN A 131 -7.88 -2.60 1.02
C GLN A 131 -6.67 -3.25 0.34
N PRO A 132 -5.91 -4.11 1.05
CA PRO A 132 -4.83 -4.87 0.45
C PRO A 132 -5.39 -5.97 -0.46
N ILE A 133 -4.77 -6.19 -1.61
CA ILE A 133 -5.11 -7.26 -2.56
C ILE A 133 -3.90 -8.10 -2.91
N GLY A 134 -4.11 -9.41 -3.03
CA GLY A 134 -3.06 -10.37 -3.34
C GLY A 134 -2.02 -10.51 -2.21
N GLN A 135 -0.88 -11.08 -2.57
CA GLN A 135 0.23 -11.29 -1.63
C GLN A 135 1.22 -10.12 -1.67
N ALA A 136 1.80 -9.80 -0.53
CA ALA A 136 2.86 -8.82 -0.45
C ALA A 136 4.13 -9.32 -1.16
N VAL A 137 4.76 -8.44 -1.91
CA VAL A 137 6.05 -8.66 -2.59
C VAL A 137 7.18 -8.14 -1.72
N ARG A 138 8.15 -8.99 -1.42
CA ARG A 138 9.31 -8.60 -0.60
C ARG A 138 10.50 -8.26 -1.48
N ARG A 139 11.18 -7.16 -1.15
CA ARG A 139 12.42 -6.68 -1.76
C ARG A 139 13.36 -6.20 -0.67
N HIS A 140 14.63 -6.03 -1.01
CA HIS A 140 15.60 -5.39 -0.11
C HIS A 140 16.63 -4.60 -0.91
N VAL A 141 17.21 -3.60 -0.28
CA VAL A 141 18.34 -2.83 -0.79
C VAL A 141 19.50 -3.06 0.16
N THR A 142 20.55 -3.69 -0.34
CA THR A 142 21.75 -4.02 0.45
C THR A 142 22.46 -2.72 0.87
N GLY A 143 22.94 -2.65 2.09
CA GLY A 143 23.66 -1.49 2.62
C GLY A 143 22.78 -0.33 3.08
N GLY A 144 21.43 -0.48 3.03
CA GLY A 144 20.48 0.51 3.50
C GLY A 144 19.77 1.26 2.38
N PRO A 145 19.10 2.40 2.70
CA PRO A 145 18.52 3.27 1.71
C PRO A 145 19.55 3.72 0.66
N GLY A 146 19.19 3.57 -0.62
CA GLY A 146 20.09 3.82 -1.74
C GLY A 146 19.39 3.54 -3.09
N PRO A 147 20.12 3.58 -4.23
CA PRO A 147 19.55 3.31 -5.53
C PRO A 147 19.17 1.83 -5.68
N SER A 148 17.99 1.57 -6.22
CA SER A 148 17.52 0.21 -6.49
C SER A 148 16.56 0.16 -7.68
N ILE A 149 16.43 -1.02 -8.30
CA ILE A 149 15.41 -1.32 -9.30
C ILE A 149 14.33 -2.13 -8.62
N ILE A 150 13.11 -1.59 -8.55
CA ILE A 150 11.98 -2.24 -7.88
C ILE A 150 10.94 -2.61 -8.92
N ASN A 151 10.96 -3.85 -9.38
CA ASN A 151 9.95 -4.40 -10.28
C ASN A 151 8.87 -5.13 -9.49
N LEU A 152 7.61 -4.82 -9.79
CA LEU A 152 6.44 -5.43 -9.21
C LEU A 152 5.65 -6.23 -10.26
N PRO A 153 4.82 -7.20 -9.85
CA PRO A 153 4.18 -8.15 -10.78
C PRO A 153 2.93 -7.60 -11.48
N ALA A 154 2.38 -6.47 -11.03
CA ALA A 154 1.15 -5.91 -11.57
C ALA A 154 1.10 -4.38 -11.45
N ALA A 155 0.44 -3.73 -12.41
CA ALA A 155 0.12 -2.31 -12.34
C ALA A 155 -0.88 -2.01 -11.22
N GLY A 156 -0.90 -0.76 -10.76
CA GLY A 156 -1.78 -0.23 -9.74
C GLY A 156 -1.03 0.38 -8.55
N CYS A 157 -1.79 0.78 -7.55
CA CYS A 157 -1.27 1.35 -6.32
C CYS A 157 -0.59 0.30 -5.45
N TRP A 158 0.63 0.58 -5.02
CA TRP A 158 1.40 -0.29 -4.13
C TRP A 158 1.83 0.47 -2.88
N ARG A 159 1.45 -0.05 -1.73
CA ARG A 159 1.88 0.43 -0.43
C ARG A 159 3.17 -0.25 -0.03
N PHE A 160 4.20 0.54 0.22
CA PHE A 160 5.50 0.07 0.65
C PHE A 160 5.65 0.27 2.16
N ASN A 161 5.74 -0.83 2.89
CA ASN A 161 6.18 -0.84 4.27
C ASN A 161 7.69 -0.97 4.27
N LEU A 162 8.38 0.03 4.76
CA LEU A 162 9.82 0.18 4.74
C LEU A 162 10.40 -0.01 6.15
N ARG A 163 11.53 -0.73 6.24
CA ARG A 163 12.26 -0.90 7.51
C ARG A 163 13.75 -0.85 7.23
N TRP A 164 14.48 -0.04 7.98
CA TRP A 164 15.93 0.09 7.89
C TRP A 164 16.50 0.63 9.21
N SER A 165 17.67 0.19 9.63
CA SER A 165 18.43 0.76 10.76
C SER A 165 17.61 1.00 12.05
N GLY A 166 16.60 0.16 12.31
CA GLY A 166 15.67 0.32 13.44
C GLY A 166 14.49 1.26 13.18
N HIS A 167 14.46 1.96 12.03
CA HIS A 167 13.39 2.86 11.61
C HIS A 167 12.36 2.13 10.74
N ARG A 168 11.21 2.77 10.57
CA ARG A 168 10.14 2.31 9.67
C ARG A 168 9.39 3.50 9.12
N ASP A 169 8.91 3.36 7.90
CA ASP A 169 8.03 4.34 7.27
C ASP A 169 7.13 3.66 6.26
N LEU A 170 6.18 4.37 5.72
CA LEU A 170 5.16 3.86 4.81
C LEU A 170 4.90 4.90 3.72
N LEU A 171 4.89 4.46 2.46
CA LEU A 171 4.51 5.30 1.33
C LEU A 171 3.78 4.48 0.26
N ASP A 172 3.04 5.16 -0.61
CA ASP A 172 2.32 4.53 -1.69
C ASP A 172 2.95 4.94 -3.04
N VAL A 173 3.14 3.98 -3.95
CA VAL A 173 3.73 4.22 -5.26
C VAL A 173 2.84 3.61 -6.35
N ASP A 174 2.65 4.34 -7.44
CA ASP A 174 1.87 3.85 -8.57
C ASP A 174 2.75 3.22 -9.65
N TYR A 175 2.32 2.06 -10.12
CA TYR A 175 2.90 1.35 -11.24
C TYR A 175 1.88 1.29 -12.37
N VAL A 176 2.26 1.74 -13.55
CA VAL A 176 1.39 1.83 -14.73
C VAL A 176 1.64 0.63 -15.65
N ALA A 177 0.59 0.14 -16.30
CA ALA A 177 0.75 -0.86 -17.34
C ALA A 177 1.61 -0.31 -18.49
N ASN A 178 2.60 -1.09 -18.94
CA ASN A 178 3.44 -0.69 -20.05
C ASN A 178 2.62 -0.75 -21.37
N PRO A 179 2.38 0.37 -22.05
CA PRO A 179 1.57 0.40 -23.27
C PRO A 179 2.25 -0.22 -24.49
N ALA A 180 3.55 -0.53 -24.39
CA ALA A 180 4.34 -1.06 -25.50
C ALA A 180 4.34 -2.60 -25.63
N ILE A 181 3.45 -3.28 -24.87
CA ILE A 181 3.33 -4.74 -24.89
C ILE A 181 1.91 -5.19 -25.14
#